data_d5a196c93453a2e0782caa2f3b0a6001
#
_entry.id   d5a196c93453a2e0782caa2f3b0a6001
#
_cell.length_a   1.000
_cell.length_b   1.000
_cell.length_c   1.000
_cell.angle_alpha   90.00
_cell.angle_beta   90.00
_cell.angle_gamma   90.00
#
_symmetry.space_group_name_H-M   'P 1'
#
loop_
_entity.id
_entity.type
_entity.pdbx_description
1 polymer ?
#
loop_
_entity_poly.entity_id
_entity_poly.type
_entity_poly.pdbx_seq_one_letter_code
_entity_poly.pdbx_strand_id
1 'polypeptide(L)'
;GLTNYLTTELMLEDVILQTPVDNLYFMPSGILPADAAGILNSRRMSELIADVKNRFDLVLIDSPPILGVSDAAVLASEVDLTMVVIQHRKLPRSMLLRVKQCVENVGGNLLGVVLNNVDVRSDSQYQYYTSYYTYYSPTNTQTRSTRRKERSEIETAPAETPASTPASGDDEY
;
A
#
# COMPACT_ATOMS: atom_id res chain seq x y z
N GLY A 1 -9.55 -15.25 9.14
CA GLY A 1 -8.55 -14.21 9.24
C GLY A 1 -7.96 -14.07 10.65
N LEU A 2 -7.15 -13.03 10.87
CA LEU A 2 -6.41 -12.79 12.10
C LEU A 2 -7.30 -12.85 13.35
N THR A 3 -8.40 -12.14 13.36
CA THR A 3 -9.33 -12.14 14.51
C THR A 3 -9.85 -13.55 14.83
N ASN A 4 -10.20 -14.32 13.81
CA ASN A 4 -10.65 -15.69 14.01
C ASN A 4 -9.55 -16.55 14.64
N TYR A 5 -8.31 -16.44 14.17
CA TYR A 5 -7.17 -17.12 14.76
C TYR A 5 -6.96 -16.74 16.24
N LEU A 6 -7.04 -15.44 16.56
CA LEU A 6 -6.79 -14.93 17.90
C LEU A 6 -7.91 -15.27 18.91
N THR A 7 -9.14 -15.49 18.44
CA THR A 7 -10.32 -15.69 19.31
C THR A 7 -10.86 -17.12 19.33
N THR A 8 -10.32 -18.01 18.50
CA THR A 8 -10.76 -19.41 18.40
C THR A 8 -9.55 -20.35 18.42
N GLU A 9 -9.80 -21.65 18.38
CA GLU A 9 -8.75 -22.68 18.29
C GLU A 9 -8.30 -23.02 16.86
N LEU A 10 -8.56 -22.12 15.88
CA LEU A 10 -8.12 -22.31 14.50
C LEU A 10 -6.59 -22.31 14.40
N MET A 11 -6.09 -23.13 13.48
CA MET A 11 -4.66 -23.19 13.18
C MET A 11 -4.28 -22.08 12.17
N LEU A 12 -2.98 -21.81 12.04
CA LEU A 12 -2.48 -20.79 11.12
C LEU A 12 -2.86 -21.09 9.67
N GLU A 13 -2.84 -22.35 9.27
CA GLU A 13 -3.18 -22.83 7.94
C GLU A 13 -4.64 -22.58 7.56
N ASP A 14 -5.54 -22.51 8.55
CA ASP A 14 -6.97 -22.27 8.32
C ASP A 14 -7.28 -20.79 7.98
N VAL A 15 -6.36 -19.90 8.29
CA VAL A 15 -6.57 -18.44 8.20
C VAL A 15 -5.65 -17.74 7.22
N ILE A 16 -4.58 -18.39 6.76
CA ILE A 16 -3.69 -17.89 5.72
C ILE A 16 -4.23 -18.33 4.34
N LEU A 17 -4.30 -17.38 3.43
CA LEU A 17 -4.73 -17.58 2.05
C LEU A 17 -3.52 -17.57 1.12
N GLN A 18 -3.43 -18.55 0.24
CA GLN A 18 -2.48 -18.51 -0.87
C GLN A 18 -3.01 -17.53 -1.93
N THR A 19 -2.15 -16.65 -2.43
CA THR A 19 -2.51 -15.73 -3.51
C THR A 19 -2.13 -16.32 -4.89
N PRO A 20 -2.62 -15.73 -6.00
CA PRO A 20 -2.17 -16.12 -7.35
C PRO A 20 -0.70 -15.81 -7.65
N VAL A 21 -0.02 -15.08 -6.78
CA VAL A 21 1.41 -14.76 -6.91
C VAL A 21 2.21 -15.79 -6.14
N ASP A 22 3.20 -16.38 -6.78
CA ASP A 22 4.05 -17.40 -6.15
C ASP A 22 4.74 -16.86 -4.89
N ASN A 23 4.75 -17.67 -3.83
CA ASN A 23 5.34 -17.34 -2.53
C ASN A 23 4.73 -16.13 -1.81
N LEU A 24 3.58 -15.62 -2.26
CA LEU A 24 2.85 -14.56 -1.60
C LEU A 24 1.59 -15.12 -0.92
N TYR A 25 1.53 -14.96 0.39
CA TYR A 25 0.40 -15.36 1.23
C TYR A 25 -0.28 -14.14 1.83
N PHE A 26 -1.54 -14.27 2.16
CA PHE A 26 -2.33 -13.19 2.73
C PHE A 26 -3.17 -13.67 3.91
N MET A 27 -3.13 -12.95 5.01
CA MET A 27 -4.02 -13.14 6.14
C MET A 27 -4.92 -11.91 6.27
N PRO A 28 -6.23 -12.02 5.98
CA PRO A 28 -7.17 -10.91 6.21
C PRO A 28 -7.35 -10.64 7.70
N SER A 29 -7.80 -9.45 8.07
CA SER A 29 -8.09 -9.08 9.46
C SER A 29 -9.17 -9.97 10.11
N GLY A 30 -10.11 -10.44 9.33
CA GLY A 30 -11.28 -11.16 9.86
C GLY A 30 -12.38 -10.20 10.33
N ILE A 31 -13.26 -10.70 11.21
CA ILE A 31 -14.38 -9.93 11.77
C ILE A 31 -13.85 -8.99 12.85
N LEU A 32 -14.19 -7.71 12.76
CA LEU A 32 -13.75 -6.72 13.74
C LEU A 32 -14.33 -7.02 15.14
N PRO A 33 -13.51 -7.30 16.17
CA PRO A 33 -13.98 -7.58 17.51
C PRO A 33 -14.34 -6.30 18.26
N ALA A 34 -15.13 -6.44 19.33
CA ALA A 34 -15.48 -5.31 20.20
C ALA A 34 -14.24 -4.77 20.99
N ASP A 35 -13.31 -5.65 21.32
CA ASP A 35 -12.05 -5.31 22.01
C ASP A 35 -10.85 -5.72 21.15
N ALA A 36 -10.55 -4.93 20.14
CA ALA A 36 -9.44 -5.18 19.24
C ALA A 36 -8.09 -5.03 19.95
N ALA A 37 -7.94 -4.03 20.81
CA ALA A 37 -6.69 -3.76 21.52
C ALA A 37 -6.29 -4.89 22.49
N GLY A 38 -7.25 -5.41 23.26
CA GLY A 38 -7.02 -6.54 24.15
C GLY A 38 -6.61 -7.81 23.42
N ILE A 39 -7.21 -8.05 22.25
CA ILE A 39 -6.89 -9.23 21.43
C ILE A 39 -5.50 -9.13 20.82
N LEU A 40 -5.08 -7.95 20.34
CA LEU A 40 -3.74 -7.74 19.78
C LEU A 40 -2.64 -7.80 20.85
N ASN A 41 -2.94 -7.44 22.10
CA ASN A 41 -2.03 -7.58 23.24
C ASN A 41 -2.13 -8.94 23.93
N SER A 42 -2.51 -9.99 23.19
CA SER A 42 -2.66 -11.33 23.72
C SER A 42 -1.41 -12.18 23.50
N ARG A 43 -1.20 -13.16 24.39
CA ARG A 43 -0.15 -14.18 24.20
C ARG A 43 -0.25 -14.88 22.85
N ARG A 44 -1.49 -15.10 22.36
CA ARG A 44 -1.73 -15.75 21.08
C ARG A 44 -1.25 -14.91 19.88
N MET A 45 -1.25 -13.57 20.01
CA MET A 45 -0.66 -12.68 19.01
C MET A 45 0.88 -12.80 18.97
N SER A 46 1.53 -12.83 20.12
CA SER A 46 3.00 -13.03 20.21
C SER A 46 3.41 -14.41 19.65
N GLU A 47 2.62 -15.46 19.96
CA GLU A 47 2.83 -16.79 19.40
C GLU A 47 2.66 -16.82 17.88
N LEU A 48 1.66 -16.11 17.33
CA LEU A 48 1.47 -15.96 15.88
C LEU A 48 2.67 -15.28 15.23
N ILE A 49 3.12 -14.14 15.78
CA ILE A 49 4.29 -13.42 15.23
C ILE A 49 5.53 -14.32 15.23
N ALA A 50 5.77 -15.05 16.30
CA ALA A 50 6.89 -15.98 16.37
C ALA A 50 6.78 -17.11 15.33
N ASP A 51 5.57 -17.65 15.13
CA ASP A 51 5.34 -18.74 14.18
C ASP A 51 5.53 -18.28 12.73
N VAL A 52 4.94 -17.14 12.33
CA VAL A 52 5.09 -16.63 10.97
C VAL A 52 6.52 -16.19 10.66
N LYS A 53 7.26 -15.66 11.64
CA LYS A 53 8.70 -15.35 11.49
C LYS A 53 9.54 -16.58 11.20
N ASN A 54 9.18 -17.76 11.70
CA ASN A 54 9.89 -19.00 11.43
C ASN A 54 9.50 -19.63 10.08
N ARG A 55 8.36 -19.28 9.51
CA ARG A 55 7.82 -19.90 8.29
C ARG A 55 8.05 -19.06 7.03
N PHE A 56 8.22 -17.74 7.16
CA PHE A 56 8.30 -16.80 6.05
C PHE A 56 9.57 -15.96 6.14
N ASP A 57 10.19 -15.67 4.99
CA ASP A 57 11.38 -14.82 4.90
C ASP A 57 11.08 -13.36 5.20
N LEU A 58 9.86 -12.90 4.88
CA LEU A 58 9.37 -11.55 5.13
C LEU A 58 7.90 -11.58 5.55
N VAL A 59 7.59 -10.90 6.64
CA VAL A 59 6.22 -10.71 7.13
C VAL A 59 5.93 -9.21 7.20
N LEU A 60 4.89 -8.76 6.52
CA LEU A 60 4.41 -7.37 6.58
C LEU A 60 3.09 -7.32 7.35
N ILE A 61 3.05 -6.51 8.40
CA ILE A 61 1.85 -6.28 9.20
C ILE A 61 1.36 -4.86 8.94
N ASP A 62 0.18 -4.74 8.32
CA ASP A 62 -0.50 -3.46 8.16
C ASP A 62 -1.21 -3.08 9.45
N SER A 63 -0.97 -1.87 9.95
CA SER A 63 -1.46 -1.41 11.24
C SER A 63 -2.19 -0.08 11.15
N PRO A 64 -3.12 0.22 12.08
CA PRO A 64 -3.73 1.53 12.18
C PRO A 64 -2.70 2.61 12.54
N PRO A 65 -3.08 3.92 12.43
CA PRO A 65 -2.18 5.01 12.78
C PRO A 65 -1.71 4.96 14.23
N ILE A 66 -0.39 5.03 14.45
CA ILE A 66 0.20 4.93 15.80
C ILE A 66 -0.17 6.10 16.72
N LEU A 67 -0.48 7.28 16.16
CA LEU A 67 -0.98 8.40 16.93
C LEU A 67 -2.49 8.29 17.07
N GLY A 68 -2.96 7.89 18.24
CA GLY A 68 -4.37 7.79 18.57
C GLY A 68 -4.91 6.39 18.82
N VAL A 69 -4.14 5.35 18.49
CA VAL A 69 -4.54 3.95 18.70
C VAL A 69 -3.38 3.19 19.34
N SER A 70 -3.64 2.51 20.48
CA SER A 70 -2.62 1.74 21.20
C SER A 70 -2.12 0.51 20.46
N ASP A 71 -2.94 -0.03 19.57
CA ASP A 71 -2.69 -1.28 18.84
C ASP A 71 -1.39 -1.25 18.03
N ALA A 72 -1.15 -0.13 17.33
CA ALA A 72 0.08 0.04 16.55
C ALA A 72 1.34 0.10 17.45
N ALA A 73 1.23 0.64 18.66
CA ALA A 73 2.34 0.66 19.62
C ALA A 73 2.64 -0.75 20.15
N VAL A 74 1.59 -1.56 20.43
CA VAL A 74 1.74 -2.96 20.81
C VAL A 74 2.46 -3.74 19.71
N LEU A 75 1.98 -3.62 18.47
CA LEU A 75 2.61 -4.28 17.32
C LEU A 75 4.07 -3.85 17.14
N ALA A 76 4.37 -2.56 17.31
CA ALA A 76 5.75 -2.05 17.18
C ALA A 76 6.72 -2.65 18.20
N SER A 77 6.25 -3.10 19.38
CA SER A 77 7.09 -3.78 20.38
C SER A 77 7.34 -5.26 20.07
N GLU A 78 6.50 -5.90 19.25
CA GLU A 78 6.55 -7.33 18.95
C GLU A 78 7.31 -7.66 17.65
N VAL A 79 7.42 -6.68 16.73
CA VAL A 79 8.05 -6.87 15.42
C VAL A 79 9.54 -6.51 15.44
N ASP A 80 10.30 -7.03 14.48
CA ASP A 80 11.73 -6.72 14.38
C ASP A 80 11.99 -5.27 13.96
N LEU A 81 11.18 -4.76 13.03
CA LEU A 81 11.35 -3.43 12.46
C LEU A 81 9.98 -2.75 12.21
N THR A 82 9.91 -1.47 12.52
CA THR A 82 8.75 -0.62 12.24
C THR A 82 9.08 0.37 11.14
N MET A 83 8.27 0.43 10.09
CA MET A 83 8.35 1.43 9.04
C MET A 83 7.16 2.38 9.14
N VAL A 84 7.42 3.68 9.19
CA VAL A 84 6.37 4.69 9.30
C VAL A 84 6.05 5.26 7.92
N VAL A 85 4.79 5.19 7.52
CA VAL A 85 4.31 5.77 6.27
C VAL A 85 3.59 7.09 6.57
N ILE A 86 4.04 8.18 5.95
CA ILE A 86 3.45 9.51 6.11
C ILE A 86 3.08 10.12 4.77
N GLN A 87 2.04 10.93 4.77
CA GLN A 87 1.68 11.70 3.58
C GLN A 87 2.51 12.99 3.51
N HIS A 88 3.08 13.23 2.33
CA HIS A 88 3.87 14.44 2.06
C HIS A 88 3.08 15.71 2.41
N ARG A 89 3.73 16.64 3.13
CA ARG A 89 3.19 17.96 3.54
C ARG A 89 1.91 17.95 4.39
N LYS A 90 1.43 16.79 4.88
CA LYS A 90 0.24 16.74 5.72
C LYS A 90 0.52 16.75 7.22
N LEU A 91 1.72 16.38 7.65
CA LEU A 91 2.07 16.29 9.06
C LEU A 91 3.18 17.28 9.42
N PRO A 92 3.05 18.07 10.50
CA PRO A 92 4.10 18.92 11.00
C PRO A 92 5.25 18.07 11.58
N ARG A 93 6.48 18.63 11.54
CA ARG A 93 7.68 17.96 12.05
C ARG A 93 7.55 17.48 13.51
N SER A 94 6.88 18.27 14.35
CA SER A 94 6.64 17.91 15.75
C SER A 94 5.84 16.61 15.89
N MET A 95 4.90 16.36 15.01
CA MET A 95 4.13 15.10 15.00
C MET A 95 5.00 13.90 14.60
N LEU A 96 5.92 14.08 13.65
CA LEU A 96 6.87 13.03 13.25
C LEU A 96 7.80 12.64 14.40
N LEU A 97 8.27 13.63 15.18
CA LEU A 97 9.06 13.37 16.38
C LEU A 97 8.26 12.59 17.43
N ARG A 98 6.96 12.89 17.58
CA ARG A 98 6.08 12.13 18.49
C ARG A 98 5.89 10.69 18.02
N VAL A 99 5.71 10.45 16.70
CA VAL A 99 5.62 9.10 16.13
C VAL A 99 6.89 8.30 16.46
N LYS A 100 8.07 8.90 16.21
CA LYS A 100 9.35 8.28 16.56
C LYS A 100 9.40 7.91 18.06
N GLN A 101 9.08 8.85 18.94
CA GLN A 101 9.05 8.61 20.39
C GLN A 101 8.05 7.51 20.79
N CYS A 102 6.88 7.45 20.14
CA CYS A 102 5.91 6.38 20.41
C CYS A 102 6.48 4.99 20.11
N VAL A 103 7.20 4.82 19.00
CA VAL A 103 7.85 3.54 18.65
C VAL A 103 8.98 3.23 19.65
N GLU A 104 9.86 4.19 19.93
CA GLU A 104 11.01 4.01 20.81
C GLU A 104 10.58 3.73 22.29
N ASN A 105 9.52 4.38 22.76
CA ASN A 105 9.02 4.20 24.14
C ASN A 105 8.48 2.80 24.42
N VAL A 106 8.03 2.09 23.41
CA VAL A 106 7.60 0.68 23.54
C VAL A 106 8.71 -0.33 23.25
N GLY A 107 9.94 0.15 23.04
CA GLY A 107 11.07 -0.69 22.69
C GLY A 107 11.12 -1.13 21.22
N GLY A 108 10.29 -0.55 20.37
CA GLY A 108 10.27 -0.86 18.94
C GLY A 108 11.46 -0.27 18.18
N ASN A 109 11.88 -0.93 17.12
CA ASN A 109 12.98 -0.52 16.27
C ASN A 109 12.45 0.21 15.03
N LEU A 110 12.74 1.51 14.90
CA LEU A 110 12.34 2.30 13.74
C LEU A 110 13.33 2.09 12.59
N LEU A 111 12.87 1.42 11.52
CA LEU A 111 13.64 1.23 10.28
C LEU A 111 13.79 2.56 9.51
N GLY A 112 12.71 3.34 9.44
CA GLY A 112 12.70 4.59 8.70
C GLY A 112 11.29 5.08 8.37
N VAL A 113 11.24 6.08 7.48
CA VAL A 113 10.00 6.75 7.08
C VAL A 113 9.83 6.68 5.57
N VAL A 114 8.64 6.30 5.12
CA VAL A 114 8.23 6.39 3.72
C VAL A 114 7.38 7.64 3.51
N LEU A 115 7.80 8.50 2.61
CA LEU A 115 7.00 9.61 2.16
C LEU A 115 6.05 9.14 1.05
N ASN A 116 4.77 9.12 1.37
CA ASN A 116 3.73 8.75 0.40
C ASN A 116 3.08 10.00 -0.20
N ASN A 117 2.53 9.86 -1.40
CA ASN A 117 1.76 10.90 -2.08
C ASN A 117 2.57 12.19 -2.35
N VAL A 118 3.85 12.02 -2.74
CA VAL A 118 4.73 13.12 -3.10
C VAL A 118 4.38 13.60 -4.51
N ASP A 119 4.08 14.91 -4.65
CA ASP A 119 3.94 15.53 -5.96
C ASP A 119 5.33 15.85 -6.55
N VAL A 120 5.87 14.90 -7.28
CA VAL A 120 7.20 14.98 -7.90
C VAL A 120 7.30 16.12 -8.92
N ARG A 121 6.17 16.61 -9.46
CA ARG A 121 6.16 17.68 -10.46
C ARG A 121 6.26 19.07 -9.86
N SER A 122 5.73 19.26 -8.65
CA SER A 122 5.71 20.57 -7.99
C SER A 122 6.89 20.81 -7.05
N ASP A 123 7.64 19.77 -6.69
CA ASP A 123 8.76 19.87 -5.75
C ASP A 123 10.10 19.83 -6.47
N SER A 124 10.77 21.00 -6.53
CA SER A 124 12.07 21.18 -7.22
C SER A 124 13.18 20.29 -6.66
N GLN A 125 13.14 19.94 -5.37
CA GLN A 125 14.13 19.03 -4.77
C GLN A 125 13.95 17.61 -5.30
N TYR A 126 12.70 17.15 -5.47
CA TYR A 126 12.42 15.83 -6.02
C TYR A 126 12.68 15.75 -7.53
N GLN A 127 12.49 16.83 -8.27
CA GLN A 127 12.85 16.88 -9.70
C GLN A 127 14.36 16.63 -9.90
N TYR A 128 15.20 17.16 -9.03
CA TYR A 128 16.65 16.91 -9.07
C TYR A 128 16.95 15.43 -8.81
N TYR A 129 16.34 14.82 -7.79
CA TYR A 129 16.56 13.40 -7.48
C TYR A 129 16.02 12.46 -8.56
N THR A 130 14.84 12.73 -9.12
CA THR A 130 14.26 11.90 -10.19
C THR A 130 15.06 12.00 -11.48
N SER A 131 15.60 13.19 -11.83
CA SER A 131 16.49 13.36 -12.97
C SER A 131 17.77 12.54 -12.80
N TYR A 132 18.33 12.54 -11.59
CA TYR A 132 19.54 11.80 -11.26
C TYR A 132 19.30 10.27 -11.36
N TYR A 133 18.21 9.76 -10.79
CA TYR A 133 17.86 8.34 -10.88
C TYR A 133 17.49 7.90 -12.30
N THR A 134 16.83 8.74 -13.08
CA THR A 134 16.54 8.45 -14.49
C THR A 134 17.82 8.36 -15.33
N TYR A 135 18.84 9.16 -14.99
CA TYR A 135 20.13 9.14 -15.69
C TYR A 135 20.96 7.89 -15.36
N TYR A 136 20.89 7.38 -14.12
CA TYR A 136 21.67 6.23 -13.67
C TYR A 136 20.91 4.89 -13.68
N SER A 137 19.61 4.87 -13.93
CA SER A 137 18.86 3.62 -14.10
C SER A 137 19.17 3.03 -15.48
N PRO A 138 19.61 1.78 -15.59
CA PRO A 138 19.81 1.13 -16.89
C PRO A 138 18.46 1.11 -17.62
N THR A 139 18.35 1.95 -18.62
CA THR A 139 17.16 2.05 -19.48
C THR A 139 16.99 0.76 -20.24
N ASN A 140 15.94 0.04 -19.95
CA ASN A 140 15.45 -1.04 -20.80
C ASN A 140 14.86 -0.36 -22.07
N THR A 141 15.67 -0.27 -23.11
CA THR A 141 15.50 0.55 -24.34
C THR A 141 14.45 -0.05 -25.30
N GLN A 142 13.59 -0.97 -24.87
CA GLN A 142 12.68 -1.67 -25.79
C GLN A 142 11.21 -1.20 -25.82
N THR A 143 10.79 -0.26 -24.98
CA THR A 143 9.35 0.10 -24.91
C THR A 143 8.99 1.42 -25.60
N ARG A 144 9.94 2.14 -26.20
CA ARG A 144 9.69 3.47 -26.80
C ARG A 144 9.43 3.44 -28.30
N SER A 145 9.77 2.36 -29.01
CA SER A 145 9.59 2.27 -30.47
C SER A 145 8.18 1.84 -30.89
N THR A 146 7.50 1.03 -30.08
CA THR A 146 6.16 0.53 -30.38
C THR A 146 5.07 1.59 -30.21
N ARG A 147 5.17 2.43 -29.17
CA ARG A 147 4.17 3.49 -28.88
C ARG A 147 4.20 4.66 -29.88
N ARG A 148 5.30 4.85 -30.59
CA ARG A 148 5.40 5.90 -31.64
C ARG A 148 4.84 5.43 -32.99
N LYS A 149 4.86 4.12 -33.26
CA LYS A 149 4.24 3.55 -34.47
C LYS A 149 2.71 3.52 -34.37
N GLU A 150 2.16 3.14 -33.22
CA GLU A 150 0.69 3.14 -33.04
C GLU A 150 0.07 4.54 -33.12
N ARG A 151 0.81 5.59 -32.68
CA ARG A 151 0.30 6.97 -32.77
C ARG A 151 0.35 7.57 -34.16
N SER A 152 1.24 7.10 -35.03
CA SER A 152 1.32 7.56 -36.42
C SER A 152 0.30 6.85 -37.36
N GLU A 153 -0.18 5.67 -36.98
CA GLU A 153 -1.20 4.94 -37.76
C GLU A 153 -2.63 5.43 -37.45
N ILE A 154 -2.87 6.00 -36.27
CA ILE A 154 -4.18 6.59 -35.92
C ILE A 154 -4.38 7.97 -36.53
N GLU A 155 -3.32 8.69 -36.89
CA GLU A 155 -3.40 10.06 -37.43
C GLU A 155 -3.56 10.09 -38.99
N THR A 156 -3.51 8.94 -39.67
CA THR A 156 -3.62 8.83 -41.14
C THR A 156 -4.91 8.17 -41.63
N ALA A 157 -5.90 7.92 -40.79
CA ALA A 157 -7.20 7.44 -41.20
C ALA A 157 -8.05 8.60 -41.73
N PRO A 158 -8.60 8.54 -42.98
CA PRO A 158 -9.44 9.62 -43.54
C PRO A 158 -10.77 9.70 -42.77
N ALA A 159 -11.18 10.93 -42.47
CA ALA A 159 -12.47 11.21 -41.84
C ALA A 159 -13.61 10.85 -42.78
N GLU A 160 -14.43 9.87 -42.42
CA GLU A 160 -15.69 9.60 -43.10
C GLU A 160 -16.71 10.71 -42.77
N THR A 161 -17.24 11.32 -43.79
CA THR A 161 -18.27 12.35 -43.75
C THR A 161 -19.62 11.69 -43.37
N PRO A 162 -20.36 12.17 -42.38
CA PRO A 162 -21.68 11.63 -42.12
C PRO A 162 -22.69 12.09 -43.20
N ALA A 163 -23.35 11.11 -43.79
CA ALA A 163 -24.42 11.31 -44.76
C ALA A 163 -25.64 12.01 -44.14
N SER A 164 -26.15 12.99 -44.84
CA SER A 164 -27.36 13.76 -44.52
C SER A 164 -28.61 12.89 -44.57
N THR A 165 -29.39 12.85 -43.50
CA THR A 165 -30.74 12.28 -43.51
C THR A 165 -31.76 13.37 -43.79
N PRO A 166 -32.73 13.17 -44.69
CA PRO A 166 -33.73 14.18 -45.04
C PRO A 166 -34.87 14.21 -43.99
N ALA A 167 -35.40 15.41 -43.83
CA ALA A 167 -36.56 15.71 -43.02
C ALA A 167 -37.87 15.21 -43.69
N SER A 168 -38.74 14.65 -42.88
CA SER A 168 -40.21 14.58 -43.07
C SER A 168 -40.79 14.53 -41.66
N GLY A 169 -41.64 15.33 -41.17
CA GLY A 169 -42.95 15.76 -41.70
C GLY A 169 -44.00 15.22 -40.80
N ASP A 170 -44.63 16.11 -40.04
CA ASP A 170 -46.03 16.15 -39.61
C ASP A 170 -46.58 15.18 -38.56
N ASP A 171 -47.30 15.83 -37.69
CA ASP A 171 -48.58 15.56 -37.03
C ASP A 171 -48.66 15.00 -35.60
N GLU A 172 -49.18 15.93 -34.77
CA GLU A 172 -50.37 15.83 -33.87
C GLU A 172 -50.46 14.67 -32.86
N TYR A 173 -50.40 14.99 -31.63
CA TYR A 173 -51.39 15.06 -30.53
C TYR A 173 -50.68 15.30 -29.21
#